data_4b776676037e0a11a89e9c2951be73a2
#
_entry.id   4b776676037e0a11a89e9c2951be73a2
#
_cell.length_a   1.000
_cell.length_b   1.000
_cell.length_c   1.000
_cell.angle_alpha   90.00
_cell.angle_beta   90.00
_cell.angle_gamma   90.00
#
_symmetry.space_group_name_H-M   'P 1'
#
loop_
_entity.id
_entity.type
_entity.pdbx_description
1 polymer ?
#
loop_
_entity_poly.entity_id
_entity_poly.type
_entity_poly.pdbx_seq_one_letter_code
_entity_poly.pdbx_strand_id
1 'polypeptide(L)'
;RILANLINNVTSLDTLNHELGHCVYDLGISTELPFLDRKASSPAVTEAIAMMMGDIIKIENVLDKIVPDELLERFKMTHKEDEASFVAKSLLIIDFEREIYTNPEQNPAELWQNLSKKYLNRENEQDNEWASIPHYLSHPAYYQNYFRANLMKVQIYNYLKSVLGNITENYKSAEFMDKNIFRYGASIEEYELIKQLTGNEFSASYFCEEL
;
A
#
# COMPACT_ATOMS: atom_id res chain seq x y z
N ARG A 1 -4.29 -0.10 -19.21
CA ARG A 1 -3.70 1.19 -19.63
C ARG A 1 -3.37 1.97 -18.38
N ILE A 2 -2.16 2.56 -18.35
CA ILE A 2 -1.71 3.44 -17.27
C ILE A 2 -1.83 4.89 -17.77
N LEU A 3 -2.35 5.77 -16.92
CA LEU A 3 -2.36 7.21 -17.11
C LEU A 3 -1.71 7.83 -15.88
N ALA A 4 -0.51 8.40 -16.05
CA ALA A 4 0.25 9.00 -14.97
C ALA A 4 0.91 10.31 -15.43
N ASN A 5 0.94 11.31 -14.56
CA ASN A 5 1.68 12.56 -14.77
C ASN A 5 3.06 12.42 -14.15
N LEU A 6 4.04 12.01 -14.94
CA LEU A 6 5.39 11.68 -14.47
C LEU A 6 6.37 12.80 -14.77
N ILE A 7 7.27 13.07 -13.83
CA ILE A 7 8.41 13.94 -13.95
C ILE A 7 9.70 13.16 -13.64
N ASN A 8 10.86 13.72 -13.97
CA ASN A 8 12.14 13.04 -13.75
C ASN A 8 12.54 13.08 -12.26
N ASN A 9 11.96 12.20 -11.45
CA ASN A 9 12.32 12.01 -10.05
C ASN A 9 11.97 10.58 -9.57
N VAL A 10 12.47 10.20 -8.39
CA VAL A 10 12.26 8.88 -7.79
C VAL A 10 10.78 8.62 -7.48
N THR A 11 10.03 9.63 -7.05
CA THR A 11 8.60 9.51 -6.76
C THR A 11 7.80 9.11 -8.01
N SER A 12 8.14 9.67 -9.17
CA SER A 12 7.47 9.28 -10.43
C SER A 12 7.81 7.85 -10.84
N LEU A 13 9.00 7.37 -10.54
CA LEU A 13 9.38 5.98 -10.79
C LEU A 13 8.63 5.03 -9.84
N ASP A 14 8.50 5.40 -8.58
CA ASP A 14 7.66 4.72 -7.60
C ASP A 14 6.20 4.63 -8.07
N THR A 15 5.61 5.77 -8.43
CA THR A 15 4.25 5.83 -8.98
C THR A 15 4.09 4.91 -10.21
N LEU A 16 5.02 4.95 -11.15
CA LEU A 16 4.96 4.11 -12.34
C LEU A 16 5.01 2.62 -11.99
N ASN A 17 5.89 2.21 -11.09
CA ASN A 17 5.98 0.82 -10.64
C ASN A 17 4.75 0.39 -9.85
N HIS A 18 4.16 1.28 -9.04
CA HIS A 18 2.90 1.04 -8.37
C HIS A 18 1.78 0.72 -9.37
N GLU A 19 1.59 1.57 -10.38
CA GLU A 19 0.58 1.34 -11.43
C GLU A 19 0.86 0.07 -12.26
N LEU A 20 2.14 -0.24 -12.51
CA LEU A 20 2.54 -1.50 -13.12
C LEU A 20 2.17 -2.70 -12.23
N GLY A 21 2.26 -2.57 -10.93
CA GLY A 21 1.86 -3.59 -9.96
C GLY A 21 0.40 -3.99 -10.11
N HIS A 22 -0.51 -3.02 -10.23
CA HIS A 22 -1.92 -3.28 -10.54
C HIS A 22 -2.08 -4.02 -11.87
N CYS A 23 -1.37 -3.56 -12.92
CA CYS A 23 -1.45 -4.20 -14.24
C CYS A 23 -0.96 -5.65 -14.22
N VAL A 24 0.15 -5.93 -13.53
CA VAL A 24 0.70 -7.28 -13.43
C VAL A 24 -0.23 -8.20 -12.66
N TYR A 25 -0.82 -7.69 -11.57
CA TYR A 25 -1.81 -8.44 -10.81
C TYR A 25 -3.01 -8.82 -11.69
N ASP A 26 -3.62 -7.84 -12.35
CA ASP A 26 -4.80 -8.05 -13.21
C ASP A 26 -4.53 -9.03 -14.37
N LEU A 27 -3.34 -8.94 -14.98
CA LEU A 27 -2.93 -9.84 -16.06
C LEU A 27 -2.70 -11.28 -15.58
N GLY A 28 -2.31 -11.47 -14.32
CA GLY A 28 -2.09 -12.79 -13.71
C GLY A 28 -3.37 -13.49 -13.27
N ILE A 29 -4.51 -12.79 -13.19
CA ILE A 29 -5.78 -13.41 -12.81
C ILE A 29 -6.20 -14.45 -13.86
N SER A 30 -6.47 -15.68 -13.40
CA SER A 30 -6.82 -16.78 -14.31
C SER A 30 -8.11 -16.51 -15.08
N THR A 31 -8.03 -16.65 -16.41
CA THR A 31 -9.20 -16.56 -17.28
C THR A 31 -10.13 -17.79 -17.19
N GLU A 32 -9.72 -18.81 -16.47
CA GLU A 32 -10.56 -20.02 -16.21
C GLU A 32 -11.51 -19.81 -15.03
N LEU A 33 -11.32 -18.76 -14.23
CA LEU A 33 -12.23 -18.41 -13.14
C LEU A 33 -13.62 -18.03 -13.67
N PRO A 34 -14.68 -18.20 -12.86
CA PRO A 34 -15.98 -17.58 -13.14
C PRO A 34 -15.84 -16.07 -13.37
N PHE A 35 -16.65 -15.50 -14.25
CA PHE A 35 -16.52 -14.08 -14.63
C PHE A 35 -16.49 -13.12 -13.45
N LEU A 36 -17.30 -13.37 -12.42
CA LEU A 36 -17.36 -12.51 -11.22
C LEU A 36 -16.10 -12.56 -10.36
N ASP A 37 -15.32 -13.63 -10.49
CA ASP A 37 -14.08 -13.83 -9.74
C ASP A 37 -12.83 -13.32 -10.49
N ARG A 38 -12.98 -12.87 -11.74
CA ARG A 38 -11.89 -12.31 -12.56
C ARG A 38 -11.58 -10.87 -12.20
N LYS A 39 -11.34 -10.61 -10.93
CA LYS A 39 -10.90 -9.34 -10.35
C LYS A 39 -10.07 -9.63 -9.11
N ALA A 40 -9.40 -8.63 -8.55
CA ALA A 40 -8.69 -8.80 -7.28
C ALA A 40 -9.66 -9.24 -6.16
N SER A 41 -9.15 -10.04 -5.21
CA SER A 41 -9.92 -10.52 -4.04
C SER A 41 -10.44 -9.35 -3.20
N SER A 42 -9.65 -8.30 -3.08
CA SER A 42 -10.06 -7.02 -2.48
C SER A 42 -9.20 -5.87 -3.01
N PRO A 43 -9.65 -4.61 -2.84
CA PRO A 43 -8.79 -3.45 -3.09
C PRO A 43 -7.50 -3.47 -2.27
N ALA A 44 -7.53 -3.96 -1.02
CA ALA A 44 -6.34 -4.01 -0.18
C ALA A 44 -5.26 -4.95 -0.74
N VAL A 45 -5.62 -6.09 -1.34
CA VAL A 45 -4.64 -7.01 -1.92
C VAL A 45 -3.99 -6.44 -3.17
N THR A 46 -4.77 -5.84 -4.09
CA THR A 46 -4.17 -5.23 -5.28
C THR A 46 -3.31 -4.02 -4.93
N GLU A 47 -3.72 -3.21 -3.95
CA GLU A 47 -2.91 -2.12 -3.43
C GLU A 47 -1.62 -2.63 -2.74
N ALA A 48 -1.68 -3.75 -2.01
CA ALA A 48 -0.49 -4.33 -1.38
C ALA A 48 0.57 -4.75 -2.43
N ILE A 49 0.14 -5.35 -3.53
CA ILE A 49 1.03 -5.71 -4.63
C ILE A 49 1.56 -4.47 -5.35
N ALA A 50 0.70 -3.49 -5.60
CA ALA A 50 1.09 -2.23 -6.24
C ALA A 50 2.10 -1.45 -5.38
N MET A 51 1.85 -1.31 -4.08
CA MET A 51 2.78 -0.70 -3.12
C MET A 51 4.10 -1.46 -3.04
N MET A 52 4.07 -2.80 -3.01
CA MET A 52 5.29 -3.61 -3.02
C MET A 52 6.11 -3.40 -4.30
N MET A 53 5.46 -3.28 -5.46
CA MET A 53 6.13 -3.00 -6.73
C MET A 53 6.70 -1.57 -6.77
N GLY A 54 6.02 -0.59 -6.19
CA GLY A 54 6.54 0.77 -6.01
C GLY A 54 7.79 0.76 -5.13
N ASP A 55 7.76 0.05 -4.01
CA ASP A 55 8.86 -0.03 -3.06
C ASP A 55 10.07 -0.82 -3.58
N ILE A 56 9.92 -1.63 -4.62
CA ILE A 56 11.01 -2.44 -5.18
C ILE A 56 12.25 -1.60 -5.55
N ILE A 57 12.04 -0.34 -5.96
CA ILE A 57 13.14 0.58 -6.25
C ILE A 57 13.87 1.08 -5.01
N LYS A 58 13.23 0.99 -3.85
CA LYS A 58 13.74 1.45 -2.54
C LYS A 58 14.41 0.31 -1.77
N ILE A 59 14.27 -0.92 -2.27
CA ILE A 59 14.71 -2.14 -1.61
C ILE A 59 15.91 -2.72 -2.34
N GLU A 60 16.83 -3.31 -1.57
CA GLU A 60 17.98 -4.09 -2.06
C GLU A 60 18.92 -3.28 -2.99
N ASN A 61 19.60 -3.97 -3.88
CA ASN A 61 20.64 -3.44 -4.79
C ASN A 61 20.10 -2.51 -5.89
N VAL A 62 18.78 -2.24 -5.95
CA VAL A 62 18.20 -1.33 -6.94
C VAL A 62 18.48 0.11 -6.53
N LEU A 63 18.29 0.43 -5.25
CA LEU A 63 18.52 1.76 -4.70
C LEU A 63 19.96 2.23 -4.93
N ASP A 64 20.92 1.35 -4.70
CA ASP A 64 22.36 1.62 -4.87
C ASP A 64 22.74 1.95 -6.34
N LYS A 65 21.92 1.56 -7.31
CA LYS A 65 22.15 1.84 -8.74
C LYS A 65 21.56 3.18 -9.21
N ILE A 66 20.64 3.77 -8.46
CA ILE A 66 19.90 4.97 -8.88
C ILE A 66 20.09 6.18 -7.97
N VAL A 67 20.56 5.98 -6.73
CA VAL A 67 20.81 7.04 -5.76
C VAL A 67 22.33 7.15 -5.54
N PRO A 68 22.91 8.37 -5.61
CA PRO A 68 24.33 8.60 -5.27
C PRO A 68 24.64 8.15 -3.83
N ASP A 69 25.81 7.56 -3.63
CA ASP A 69 26.23 6.98 -2.33
C ASP A 69 26.10 7.97 -1.17
N GLU A 70 26.43 9.24 -1.40
CA GLU A 70 26.36 10.31 -0.39
C GLU A 70 24.93 10.63 0.09
N LEU A 71 23.91 10.21 -0.69
CA LEU A 71 22.49 10.45 -0.38
C LEU A 71 21.77 9.18 0.11
N LEU A 72 22.40 8.03 -0.03
CA LEU A 72 21.76 6.73 0.18
C LEU A 72 21.23 6.55 1.61
N GLU A 73 22.05 6.84 2.61
CA GLU A 73 21.63 6.72 4.03
C GLU A 73 20.50 7.68 4.37
N ARG A 74 20.56 8.92 3.86
CA ARG A 74 19.49 9.89 4.05
C ARG A 74 18.20 9.42 3.39
N PHE A 75 18.27 8.85 2.21
CA PHE A 75 17.11 8.31 1.50
C PHE A 75 16.45 7.17 2.29
N LYS A 76 17.24 6.22 2.81
CA LYS A 76 16.75 5.11 3.64
C LYS A 76 16.06 5.61 4.92
N MET A 77 16.64 6.62 5.59
CA MET A 77 16.02 7.22 6.78
C MET A 77 14.69 7.91 6.45
N THR A 78 14.67 8.74 5.39
CA THR A 78 13.44 9.43 4.95
C THR A 78 12.34 8.43 4.61
N HIS A 79 12.69 7.32 3.97
CA HIS A 79 11.71 6.30 3.64
C HIS A 79 11.02 5.70 4.89
N LYS A 80 11.75 5.41 5.95
CA LYS A 80 11.16 4.93 7.21
C LYS A 80 10.24 5.97 7.86
N GLU A 81 10.64 7.25 7.83
CA GLU A 81 9.82 8.35 8.32
C GLU A 81 8.53 8.51 7.49
N ASP A 82 8.62 8.35 6.18
CA ASP A 82 7.48 8.39 5.27
C ASP A 82 6.49 7.25 5.53
N GLU A 83 6.97 6.02 5.76
CA GLU A 83 6.13 4.86 6.11
C GLU A 83 5.38 5.09 7.44
N ALA A 84 6.06 5.57 8.47
CA ALA A 84 5.43 5.90 9.75
C ALA A 84 4.40 7.03 9.61
N SER A 85 4.74 8.07 8.84
CA SER A 85 3.84 9.19 8.55
C SER A 85 2.62 8.75 7.74
N PHE A 86 2.81 7.84 6.77
CA PHE A 86 1.72 7.28 5.98
C PHE A 86 0.70 6.53 6.86
N VAL A 87 1.18 5.71 7.79
CA VAL A 87 0.32 4.99 8.73
C VAL A 87 -0.46 5.95 9.61
N ALA A 88 0.22 6.95 10.22
CA ALA A 88 -0.42 7.94 11.08
C ALA A 88 -1.48 8.76 10.32
N LYS A 89 -1.18 9.20 9.10
CA LYS A 89 -2.10 9.95 8.24
C LYS A 89 -3.29 9.07 7.78
N SER A 90 -3.04 7.81 7.46
CA SER A 90 -4.11 6.88 7.08
C SER A 90 -5.10 6.66 8.23
N LEU A 91 -4.62 6.47 9.45
CA LEU A 91 -5.46 6.34 10.64
C LEU A 91 -6.29 7.61 10.91
N LEU A 92 -5.68 8.79 10.71
CA LEU A 92 -6.39 10.07 10.81
C LEU A 92 -7.56 10.12 9.83
N ILE A 93 -7.32 9.80 8.55
CA ILE A 93 -8.32 9.86 7.49
C ILE A 93 -9.44 8.84 7.74
N ILE A 94 -9.11 7.63 8.16
CA ILE A 94 -10.07 6.57 8.48
C ILE A 94 -10.97 6.99 9.66
N ASP A 95 -10.38 7.49 10.74
CA ASP A 95 -11.13 7.95 11.91
C ASP A 95 -11.98 9.17 11.57
N PHE A 96 -11.45 10.12 10.79
CA PHE A 96 -12.21 11.28 10.35
C PHE A 96 -13.46 10.87 9.56
N GLU A 97 -13.31 10.00 8.57
CA GLU A 97 -14.43 9.54 7.75
C GLU A 97 -15.47 8.80 8.59
N ARG A 98 -15.04 7.91 9.47
CA ARG A 98 -15.93 7.19 10.38
C ARG A 98 -16.72 8.12 11.29
N GLU A 99 -16.05 9.11 11.87
CA GLU A 99 -16.71 10.06 12.78
C GLU A 99 -17.70 10.97 12.05
N ILE A 100 -17.38 11.43 10.83
CA ILE A 100 -18.31 12.23 10.01
C ILE A 100 -19.55 11.42 9.65
N TYR A 101 -19.41 10.14 9.32
CA TYR A 101 -20.57 9.29 9.02
C TYR A 101 -21.40 8.94 10.26
N THR A 102 -20.77 8.86 11.42
CA THR A 102 -21.45 8.57 12.69
C THR A 102 -22.23 9.78 13.19
N ASN A 103 -21.66 10.98 13.02
CA ASN A 103 -22.28 12.26 13.44
C ASN A 103 -22.07 13.34 12.36
N PRO A 104 -22.91 13.39 11.31
CA PRO A 104 -22.75 14.32 10.20
C PRO A 104 -22.99 15.80 10.56
N GLU A 105 -23.59 16.09 11.72
CA GLU A 105 -23.85 17.45 12.17
C GLU A 105 -22.66 18.11 12.89
N GLN A 106 -21.60 17.35 13.16
CA GLN A 106 -20.40 17.90 13.81
C GLN A 106 -19.60 18.82 12.89
N ASN A 107 -18.80 19.71 13.48
CA ASN A 107 -17.91 20.58 12.72
C ASN A 107 -16.72 19.78 12.15
N PRO A 108 -16.61 19.61 10.82
CA PRO A 108 -15.54 18.79 10.24
C PRO A 108 -14.16 19.41 10.44
N ALA A 109 -14.02 20.73 10.45
CA ALA A 109 -12.73 21.40 10.66
C ALA A 109 -12.21 21.16 12.10
N GLU A 110 -13.09 21.26 13.09
CA GLU A 110 -12.73 20.97 14.48
C GLU A 110 -12.38 19.49 14.69
N LEU A 111 -13.15 18.59 14.09
CA LEU A 111 -12.85 17.15 14.13
C LEU A 111 -11.48 16.88 13.52
N TRP A 112 -11.20 17.44 12.32
CA TRP A 112 -9.90 17.25 11.65
C TRP A 112 -8.74 17.76 12.49
N GLN A 113 -8.88 18.91 13.12
CA GLN A 113 -7.86 19.49 14.00
C GLN A 113 -7.58 18.57 15.20
N ASN A 114 -8.63 18.06 15.85
CA ASN A 114 -8.49 17.15 17.00
C ASN A 114 -7.79 15.83 16.59
N LEU A 115 -8.14 15.27 15.44
CA LEU A 115 -7.51 14.06 14.93
C LEU A 115 -6.08 14.31 14.44
N SER A 116 -5.81 15.47 13.82
CA SER A 116 -4.44 15.88 13.42
C SER A 116 -3.53 16.01 14.64
N LYS A 117 -4.03 16.57 15.73
CA LYS A 117 -3.30 16.61 17.00
C LYS A 117 -3.05 15.20 17.55
N LYS A 118 -4.05 14.33 17.52
CA LYS A 118 -3.97 12.96 18.05
C LYS A 118 -2.94 12.10 17.27
N TYR A 119 -2.98 12.14 15.94
CA TYR A 119 -2.20 11.21 15.10
C TYR A 119 -0.88 11.79 14.60
N LEU A 120 -0.85 13.10 14.33
CA LEU A 120 0.30 13.77 13.69
C LEU A 120 1.02 14.74 14.61
N ASN A 121 0.52 14.94 15.84
CA ASN A 121 1.01 15.96 16.78
C ASN A 121 1.08 17.38 16.15
N ARG A 122 0.11 17.71 15.27
CA ARG A 122 0.01 19.00 14.60
C ARG A 122 -1.07 19.85 15.26
N GLU A 123 -0.74 21.10 15.54
CA GLU A 123 -1.66 22.13 16.04
C GLU A 123 -1.82 23.22 14.97
N ASN A 124 -2.66 22.98 13.97
CA ASN A 124 -2.98 23.97 12.93
C ASN A 124 -4.41 24.48 13.11
N GLU A 125 -4.58 25.76 13.37
CA GLU A 125 -5.90 26.37 13.66
C GLU A 125 -6.85 26.46 12.46
N GLN A 126 -6.41 26.25 11.22
CA GLN A 126 -7.23 26.42 10.00
C GLN A 126 -6.93 25.37 8.92
N ASP A 127 -6.62 24.16 9.29
CA ASP A 127 -6.33 23.12 8.31
C ASP A 127 -7.63 22.48 7.80
N ASN A 128 -7.95 22.72 6.53
CA ASN A 128 -9.05 22.09 5.80
C ASN A 128 -8.54 21.05 4.80
N GLU A 129 -7.41 20.42 5.06
CA GLU A 129 -6.80 19.39 4.19
C GLU A 129 -7.79 18.25 3.89
N TRP A 130 -8.67 17.92 4.83
CA TRP A 130 -9.74 16.94 4.65
C TRP A 130 -10.62 17.21 3.43
N ALA A 131 -10.90 18.49 3.13
CA ALA A 131 -11.76 18.86 2.01
C ALA A 131 -11.12 18.60 0.63
N SER A 132 -9.80 18.41 0.58
CA SER A 132 -9.05 18.09 -0.65
C SER A 132 -8.98 16.58 -0.93
N ILE A 133 -9.45 15.72 -0.03
CA ILE A 133 -9.39 14.26 -0.19
C ILE A 133 -10.59 13.78 -1.01
N PRO A 134 -10.39 13.45 -2.30
CA PRO A 134 -11.51 13.11 -3.20
C PRO A 134 -12.21 11.81 -2.83
N HIS A 135 -11.54 10.92 -2.10
CA HIS A 135 -12.05 9.59 -1.75
C HIS A 135 -13.34 9.64 -0.93
N TYR A 136 -13.52 10.64 -0.07
CA TYR A 136 -14.75 10.78 0.70
C TYR A 136 -16.01 10.90 -0.16
N LEU A 137 -15.86 11.38 -1.41
CA LEU A 137 -16.97 11.55 -2.35
C LEU A 137 -17.00 10.44 -3.41
N SER A 138 -15.83 10.05 -3.93
CA SER A 138 -15.73 9.13 -5.07
C SER A 138 -15.68 7.67 -4.65
N HIS A 139 -15.04 7.38 -3.51
CA HIS A 139 -14.80 6.02 -3.00
C HIS A 139 -14.90 5.99 -1.48
N PRO A 140 -16.10 6.09 -0.90
CA PRO A 140 -16.30 6.08 0.55
C PRO A 140 -15.66 4.86 1.20
N ALA A 141 -15.09 5.06 2.38
CA ALA A 141 -14.40 4.04 3.18
C ALA A 141 -13.20 3.37 2.48
N TYR A 142 -12.57 4.04 1.49
CA TYR A 142 -11.49 3.44 0.72
C TYR A 142 -10.14 3.46 1.45
N TYR A 143 -9.84 4.48 2.25
CA TYR A 143 -8.52 4.64 2.88
C TYR A 143 -8.07 3.48 3.78
N GLN A 144 -9.01 2.75 4.35
CA GLN A 144 -8.68 1.52 5.08
C GLN A 144 -7.96 0.48 4.21
N ASN A 145 -8.23 0.48 2.88
CA ASN A 145 -7.57 -0.46 1.98
C ASN A 145 -6.09 -0.12 1.83
N TYR A 146 -5.72 1.15 1.73
CA TYR A 146 -4.32 1.58 1.72
C TYR A 146 -3.60 1.21 3.02
N PHE A 147 -4.25 1.45 4.17
CA PHE A 147 -3.68 1.08 5.47
C PHE A 147 -3.45 -0.43 5.57
N ARG A 148 -4.46 -1.23 5.24
CA ARG A 148 -4.36 -2.70 5.26
C ARG A 148 -3.36 -3.22 4.24
N ALA A 149 -3.34 -2.61 3.05
CA ALA A 149 -2.40 -2.92 1.99
C ALA A 149 -0.95 -2.74 2.43
N ASN A 150 -0.67 -1.66 3.15
CA ASN A 150 0.69 -1.40 3.65
C ASN A 150 1.14 -2.49 4.64
N LEU A 151 0.25 -2.96 5.51
CA LEU A 151 0.55 -4.06 6.42
C LEU A 151 0.71 -5.40 5.68
N MET A 152 -0.18 -5.68 4.69
CA MET A 152 -0.11 -6.89 3.86
C MET A 152 1.17 -6.93 3.02
N LYS A 153 1.55 -5.79 2.44
CA LYS A 153 2.78 -5.62 1.65
C LYS A 153 3.99 -6.15 2.41
N VAL A 154 4.16 -5.74 3.65
CA VAL A 154 5.31 -6.14 4.47
C VAL A 154 5.29 -7.63 4.77
N GLN A 155 4.14 -8.19 5.14
CA GLN A 155 4.01 -9.63 5.41
C GLN A 155 4.29 -10.46 4.15
N ILE A 156 3.75 -10.07 2.99
CA ILE A 156 4.00 -10.74 1.71
C ILE A 156 5.48 -10.64 1.34
N TYR A 157 6.07 -9.45 1.43
CA TYR A 157 7.46 -9.22 1.09
C TYR A 157 8.42 -10.07 1.93
N ASN A 158 8.23 -10.09 3.26
CA ASN A 158 9.05 -10.89 4.16
C ASN A 158 8.95 -12.37 3.87
N TYR A 159 7.77 -12.86 3.53
CA TYR A 159 7.61 -14.25 3.12
C TYR A 159 8.33 -14.54 1.79
N LEU A 160 8.13 -13.70 0.76
CA LEU A 160 8.81 -13.86 -0.53
C LEU A 160 10.33 -13.86 -0.36
N LYS A 161 10.87 -12.94 0.44
CA LYS A 161 12.29 -12.88 0.75
C LYS A 161 12.80 -14.15 1.43
N SER A 162 12.02 -14.72 2.34
CA SER A 162 12.38 -15.96 3.05
C SER A 162 12.46 -17.18 2.14
N VAL A 163 11.58 -17.26 1.11
CA VAL A 163 11.49 -18.43 0.23
C VAL A 163 12.29 -18.30 -1.07
N LEU A 164 12.52 -17.05 -1.55
CA LEU A 164 13.15 -16.77 -2.83
C LEU A 164 14.52 -16.10 -2.71
N GLY A 165 14.85 -15.55 -1.53
CA GLY A 165 16.04 -14.73 -1.32
C GLY A 165 15.89 -13.35 -1.96
N ASN A 166 16.76 -13.01 -2.91
CA ASN A 166 16.62 -11.78 -3.69
C ASN A 166 15.42 -11.89 -4.64
N ILE A 167 14.42 -11.04 -4.47
CA ILE A 167 13.20 -11.05 -5.28
C ILE A 167 13.27 -10.16 -6.52
N THR A 168 14.13 -9.16 -6.53
CA THR A 168 14.24 -8.18 -7.63
C THR A 168 15.01 -8.71 -8.85
N GLU A 169 15.98 -9.57 -8.63
CA GLU A 169 16.82 -10.17 -9.68
C GLU A 169 16.49 -11.65 -9.93
N ASN A 170 15.38 -12.14 -9.38
CA ASN A 170 14.97 -13.53 -9.45
C ASN A 170 13.73 -13.68 -10.36
N TYR A 171 13.94 -14.20 -11.58
CA TYR A 171 12.82 -14.45 -12.52
C TYR A 171 11.72 -15.37 -11.95
N LYS A 172 12.07 -16.22 -10.97
CA LYS A 172 11.09 -17.08 -10.28
C LYS A 172 10.10 -16.30 -9.41
N SER A 173 10.43 -15.06 -9.05
CA SER A 173 9.52 -14.23 -8.25
C SER A 173 8.20 -13.97 -8.97
N ALA A 174 8.25 -13.63 -10.26
CA ALA A 174 7.06 -13.41 -11.08
C ALA A 174 6.23 -14.70 -11.21
N GLU A 175 6.87 -15.83 -11.49
CA GLU A 175 6.19 -17.14 -11.58
C GLU A 175 5.57 -17.55 -10.25
N PHE A 176 6.28 -17.28 -9.14
CA PHE A 176 5.78 -17.58 -7.80
C PHE A 176 4.55 -16.74 -7.45
N MET A 177 4.58 -15.43 -7.72
CA MET A 177 3.47 -14.52 -7.46
C MET A 177 2.25 -14.87 -8.32
N ASP A 178 2.45 -15.15 -9.61
CA ASP A 178 1.37 -15.61 -10.50
C ASP A 178 0.69 -16.86 -9.94
N LYS A 179 1.47 -17.85 -9.58
CA LYS A 179 0.98 -19.14 -9.08
C LYS A 179 0.27 -19.07 -7.72
N ASN A 180 0.75 -18.21 -6.82
CA ASN A 180 0.35 -18.27 -5.41
C ASN A 180 -0.49 -17.06 -4.97
N ILE A 181 -0.58 -16.00 -5.81
CA ILE A 181 -1.34 -14.79 -5.50
C ILE A 181 -2.31 -14.46 -6.63
N PHE A 182 -1.80 -14.11 -7.83
CA PHE A 182 -2.59 -13.45 -8.85
C PHE A 182 -3.71 -14.33 -9.43
N ARG A 183 -3.40 -15.57 -9.76
CA ARG A 183 -4.31 -16.49 -10.46
C ARG A 183 -5.64 -16.74 -9.75
N TYR A 184 -5.69 -16.53 -8.44
CA TYR A 184 -6.89 -16.79 -7.65
C TYR A 184 -7.96 -15.72 -7.82
N GLY A 185 -7.59 -14.49 -8.18
CA GLY A 185 -8.54 -13.38 -8.28
C GLY A 185 -9.41 -13.30 -7.02
N ALA A 186 -10.71 -13.08 -7.21
CA ALA A 186 -11.68 -13.01 -6.11
C ALA A 186 -12.25 -14.38 -5.68
N SER A 187 -11.70 -15.51 -6.18
CA SER A 187 -12.12 -16.85 -5.75
C SER A 187 -11.64 -17.23 -4.35
N ILE A 188 -10.76 -16.43 -3.76
CA ILE A 188 -10.27 -16.61 -2.39
C ILE A 188 -10.39 -15.27 -1.65
N GLU A 189 -10.77 -15.34 -0.38
CA GLU A 189 -10.88 -14.16 0.49
C GLU A 189 -9.47 -13.67 0.89
N GLU A 190 -9.31 -12.37 1.10
CA GLU A 190 -8.00 -11.72 1.26
C GLU A 190 -7.16 -12.28 2.42
N TYR A 191 -7.74 -12.50 3.58
CA TYR A 191 -7.01 -13.03 4.74
C TYR A 191 -6.69 -14.51 4.60
N GLU A 192 -7.58 -15.25 3.94
CA GLU A 192 -7.31 -16.64 3.60
C GLU A 192 -6.20 -16.76 2.55
N LEU A 193 -6.13 -15.83 1.59
CA LEU A 193 -5.03 -15.73 0.63
C LEU A 193 -3.69 -15.51 1.36
N ILE A 194 -3.63 -14.55 2.30
CA ILE A 194 -2.41 -14.28 3.09
C ILE A 194 -2.01 -15.51 3.91
N LYS A 195 -2.97 -16.17 4.55
CA LYS A 195 -2.73 -17.39 5.34
C LYS A 195 -2.25 -18.55 4.47
N GLN A 196 -2.88 -18.76 3.32
CA GLN A 196 -2.47 -19.80 2.38
C GLN A 196 -1.06 -19.52 1.83
N LEU A 197 -0.74 -18.25 1.52
CA LEU A 197 0.56 -17.87 1.00
C LEU A 197 1.66 -18.03 2.04
N THR A 198 1.46 -17.47 3.25
CA THR A 198 2.52 -17.29 4.25
C THR A 198 2.54 -18.37 5.34
N GLY A 199 1.47 -19.16 5.45
CA GLY A 199 1.26 -20.08 6.56
C GLY A 199 0.83 -19.43 7.88
N ASN A 200 0.69 -18.09 7.90
CA ASN A 200 0.36 -17.31 9.09
C ASN A 200 -0.87 -16.44 8.85
N GLU A 201 -1.62 -16.18 9.92
CA GLU A 201 -2.71 -15.20 9.89
C GLU A 201 -2.16 -13.81 9.54
N PHE A 202 -3.02 -12.96 8.94
CA PHE A 202 -2.69 -11.55 8.72
C PHE A 202 -2.38 -10.85 10.04
N SER A 203 -1.23 -10.16 10.10
CA SER A 203 -0.77 -9.50 11.34
C SER A 203 -0.02 -8.20 11.06
N ALA A 204 -0.32 -7.17 11.84
CA ALA A 204 0.44 -5.93 11.84
C ALA A 204 1.85 -6.07 12.46
N SER A 205 2.15 -7.18 13.15
CA SER A 205 3.46 -7.38 13.80
C SER A 205 4.63 -7.28 12.83
N TYR A 206 4.47 -7.82 11.62
CA TYR A 206 5.50 -7.74 10.58
C TYR A 206 5.89 -6.31 10.24
N PHE A 207 4.91 -5.41 10.14
CA PHE A 207 5.18 -4.00 9.90
C PHE A 207 5.84 -3.31 11.11
N CYS A 208 5.38 -3.62 12.32
CA CYS A 208 5.95 -3.05 13.54
C CYS A 208 7.41 -3.48 13.78
N GLU A 209 7.82 -4.63 13.28
CA GLU A 209 9.21 -5.13 13.40
C GLU A 209 10.16 -4.43 12.39
N GLU A 210 9.65 -3.81 11.32
CA GLU A 210 10.46 -3.11 10.32
C GLU A 210 10.67 -1.61 10.62
N LEU A 211 9.78 -1.00 11.42
CA LEU A 211 9.93 0.40 11.86
C LEU A 211 11.07 0.54 12.87
#